data_c02eb3424d10f73adc0988909fa4e414
#
_entry.id   c02eb3424d10f73adc0988909fa4e414
#
_cell.length_a   1.000
_cell.length_b   1.000
_cell.length_c   1.000
_cell.angle_alpha   90.00
_cell.angle_beta   90.00
_cell.angle_gamma   90.00
#
_symmetry.space_group_name_H-M   'P 1'
#
loop_
_entity.id
_entity.type
_entity.pdbx_description
1 polymer ?
#
loop_
_entity_poly.entity_id
_entity_poly.type
_entity_poly.pdbx_seq_one_letter_code
_entity_poly.pdbx_strand_id
1 'polypeptide(L)'
;MESFNPLRLNEARLYRKMTIEELANVIGASKQAISQFENKKSTPDFNTLKKISNALSFPILYFRENMGEDAVLGNTYFRAPFSSNKKDLHSQRIKAKYVSFIQSCLSEYVDFPLLNIPRFDDANDIERIANQTRDFWGLGREPIPDMVSLLERNGIIVSEFSTEEGL
;
A
#
# COMPACT_ATOMS: atom_id res chain seq x y z
N MET A 1 17.14 22.04 -5.58
CA MET A 1 17.24 20.61 -5.95
C MET A 1 16.59 19.83 -4.83
N GLU A 2 15.53 19.08 -5.14
CA GLU A 2 14.88 18.22 -4.13
C GLU A 2 15.87 17.19 -3.62
N SER A 3 15.97 17.09 -2.29
CA SER A 3 16.89 16.19 -1.62
C SER A 3 16.39 14.75 -1.69
N PHE A 4 17.30 13.79 -1.63
CA PHE A 4 16.95 12.37 -1.52
C PHE A 4 16.00 12.10 -0.35
N ASN A 5 14.95 11.32 -0.61
CA ASN A 5 13.96 10.93 0.39
C ASN A 5 14.19 9.48 0.86
N PRO A 6 14.70 9.27 2.08
CA PRO A 6 14.95 7.94 2.63
C PRO A 6 13.72 7.06 2.78
N LEU A 7 12.55 7.67 3.04
CA LEU A 7 11.29 6.90 3.16
C LEU A 7 10.92 6.24 1.83
N ARG A 8 11.21 6.91 0.71
CA ARG A 8 10.97 6.36 -0.63
C ARG A 8 11.86 5.16 -0.93
N LEU A 9 13.11 5.17 -0.48
CA LEU A 9 13.99 4.01 -0.62
C LEU A 9 13.42 2.82 0.16
N ASN A 10 13.03 3.03 1.40
CA ASN A 10 12.43 1.98 2.23
C ASN A 10 11.14 1.42 1.61
N GLU A 11 10.23 2.29 1.16
CA GLU A 11 8.97 1.90 0.51
C GLU A 11 9.20 1.11 -0.77
N ALA A 12 10.07 1.57 -1.67
CA ALA A 12 10.39 0.87 -2.91
C ALA A 12 10.98 -0.54 -2.67
N ARG A 13 11.89 -0.64 -1.70
CA ARG A 13 12.48 -1.93 -1.31
C ARG A 13 11.43 -2.88 -0.73
N LEU A 14 10.57 -2.40 0.17
CA LEU A 14 9.49 -3.20 0.75
C LEU A 14 8.45 -3.59 -0.31
N TYR A 15 8.13 -2.70 -1.24
CA TYR A 15 7.27 -3.00 -2.39
C TYR A 15 7.79 -4.19 -3.20
N ARG A 16 9.12 -4.25 -3.43
CA ARG A 16 9.80 -5.34 -4.13
C ARG A 16 10.10 -6.55 -3.23
N LYS A 17 9.60 -6.60 -2.00
CA LYS A 17 9.81 -7.68 -1.01
C LYS A 17 11.29 -7.93 -0.68
N MET A 18 12.17 -6.96 -0.93
CA MET A 18 13.59 -7.09 -0.69
C MET A 18 13.98 -6.74 0.74
N THR A 19 14.92 -7.48 1.30
CA THR A 19 15.64 -7.09 2.53
C THR A 19 16.72 -6.05 2.20
N ILE A 20 17.22 -5.35 3.24
CA ILE A 20 18.36 -4.43 3.10
C ILE A 20 19.58 -5.15 2.51
N GLU A 21 19.81 -6.40 2.90
CA GLU A 21 20.93 -7.21 2.45
C GLU A 21 20.80 -7.64 0.99
N GLU A 22 19.61 -8.08 0.57
CA GLU A 22 19.34 -8.40 -0.84
C GLU A 22 19.55 -7.19 -1.75
N LEU A 23 19.03 -6.01 -1.38
CA LEU A 23 19.26 -4.79 -2.15
C LEU A 23 20.75 -4.43 -2.19
N ALA A 24 21.44 -4.49 -1.05
CA ALA A 24 22.88 -4.20 -0.96
C ALA A 24 23.68 -5.10 -1.91
N ASN A 25 23.41 -6.39 -1.92
CA ASN A 25 24.07 -7.35 -2.80
C ASN A 25 23.84 -7.04 -4.28
N VAL A 26 22.58 -6.73 -4.67
CA VAL A 26 22.22 -6.43 -6.07
C VAL A 26 22.95 -5.19 -6.59
N ILE A 27 23.11 -4.14 -5.77
CA ILE A 27 23.75 -2.89 -6.23
C ILE A 27 25.25 -2.84 -5.96
N GLY A 28 25.82 -3.87 -5.32
CA GLY A 28 27.22 -3.91 -4.94
C GLY A 28 27.60 -2.90 -3.84
N ALA A 29 26.71 -2.69 -2.88
CA ALA A 29 26.92 -1.83 -1.71
C ALA A 29 26.97 -2.66 -0.42
N SER A 30 27.36 -2.03 0.70
CA SER A 30 27.26 -2.67 2.01
C SER A 30 25.84 -2.57 2.58
N LYS A 31 25.42 -3.58 3.35
CA LYS A 31 24.17 -3.56 4.12
C LYS A 31 24.08 -2.31 5.01
N GLN A 32 25.22 -1.92 5.61
CA GLN A 32 25.31 -0.74 6.45
C GLN A 32 25.02 0.55 5.67
N ALA A 33 25.51 0.67 4.42
CA ALA A 33 25.25 1.85 3.58
C ALA A 33 23.74 2.00 3.29
N ILE A 34 23.06 0.92 2.87
CA ILE A 34 21.61 0.96 2.64
C ILE A 34 20.86 1.35 3.93
N SER A 35 21.23 0.76 5.06
CA SER A 35 20.64 1.10 6.35
C SER A 35 20.84 2.57 6.72
N GLN A 36 22.01 3.13 6.45
CA GLN A 36 22.30 4.54 6.68
C GLN A 36 21.46 5.45 5.78
N PHE A 37 21.25 5.08 4.52
CA PHE A 37 20.40 5.83 3.59
C PHE A 37 18.92 5.83 4.09
N GLU A 38 18.38 4.68 4.45
CA GLU A 38 17.00 4.59 4.95
C GLU A 38 16.77 5.32 6.28
N ASN A 39 17.81 5.43 7.12
CA ASN A 39 17.74 6.09 8.43
C ASN A 39 18.19 7.56 8.42
N LYS A 40 18.29 8.21 7.27
CA LYS A 40 18.70 9.63 7.11
C LYS A 40 20.12 9.94 7.63
N LYS A 41 20.97 8.91 7.81
CA LYS A 41 22.34 9.10 8.32
C LYS A 41 23.34 9.46 7.23
N SER A 42 23.05 9.13 5.98
CA SER A 42 23.80 9.49 4.80
C SER A 42 22.90 9.53 3.57
N THR A 43 23.43 10.10 2.48
CA THR A 43 22.71 10.20 1.19
C THR A 43 23.51 9.44 0.14
N PRO A 44 22.86 8.65 -0.73
CA PRO A 44 23.56 8.01 -1.85
C PRO A 44 24.06 9.08 -2.84
N ASP A 45 25.21 8.86 -3.45
CA ASP A 45 25.63 9.62 -4.61
C ASP A 45 24.76 9.28 -5.84
N PHE A 46 24.93 10.06 -6.92
CA PHE A 46 24.10 9.87 -8.11
C PHE A 46 24.25 8.47 -8.74
N ASN A 47 25.47 7.93 -8.76
CA ASN A 47 25.71 6.60 -9.32
C ASN A 47 25.05 5.49 -8.48
N THR A 48 25.16 5.60 -7.17
CA THR A 48 24.48 4.68 -6.24
C THR A 48 22.95 4.81 -6.35
N LEU A 49 22.42 6.02 -6.44
CA LEU A 49 20.99 6.26 -6.64
C LEU A 49 20.48 5.67 -7.96
N LYS A 50 21.26 5.77 -9.04
CA LYS A 50 20.94 5.13 -10.33
C LYS A 50 20.91 3.60 -10.23
N LYS A 51 21.87 2.99 -9.51
CA LYS A 51 21.85 1.54 -9.25
C LYS A 51 20.61 1.12 -8.44
N ILE A 52 20.24 1.89 -7.40
CA ILE A 52 19.03 1.67 -6.60
C ILE A 52 17.79 1.76 -7.49
N SER A 53 17.67 2.81 -8.30
CA SER A 53 16.58 3.03 -9.26
C SER A 53 16.40 1.83 -10.19
N ASN A 54 17.49 1.33 -10.78
CA ASN A 54 17.45 0.18 -11.67
C ASN A 54 17.07 -1.11 -10.94
N ALA A 55 17.69 -1.37 -9.77
CA ALA A 55 17.44 -2.58 -8.99
C ALA A 55 15.99 -2.69 -8.49
N LEU A 56 15.40 -1.56 -8.14
CA LEU A 56 14.02 -1.51 -7.63
C LEU A 56 12.99 -1.23 -8.73
N SER A 57 13.42 -0.89 -9.95
CA SER A 57 12.56 -0.49 -11.08
C SER A 57 11.62 0.66 -10.73
N PHE A 58 12.18 1.70 -10.09
CA PHE A 58 11.52 2.98 -9.82
C PHE A 58 12.32 4.13 -10.44
N PRO A 59 11.68 5.16 -11.01
CA PRO A 59 12.39 6.29 -11.60
C PRO A 59 13.19 7.06 -10.54
N ILE A 60 14.31 7.67 -10.93
CA ILE A 60 15.17 8.43 -9.99
C ILE A 60 14.39 9.54 -9.28
N LEU A 61 13.44 10.20 -9.97
CA LEU A 61 12.61 11.25 -9.39
C LEU A 61 11.77 10.75 -8.21
N TYR A 62 11.28 9.52 -8.25
CA TYR A 62 10.57 8.91 -7.16
C TYR A 62 11.30 9.00 -5.81
N PHE A 63 12.64 8.84 -5.82
CA PHE A 63 13.45 8.90 -4.59
C PHE A 63 13.72 10.33 -4.10
N ARG A 64 13.19 11.33 -4.76
CA ARG A 64 13.33 12.75 -4.40
C ARG A 64 12.01 13.40 -4.03
N GLU A 65 10.90 12.80 -4.43
CA GLU A 65 9.57 13.34 -4.18
C GLU A 65 9.13 13.12 -2.73
N ASN A 66 8.50 14.14 -2.18
CA ASN A 66 7.66 14.02 -0.99
C ASN A 66 6.22 13.81 -1.46
N MET A 67 5.75 12.57 -1.48
CA MET A 67 4.29 12.40 -1.43
C MET A 67 3.85 12.86 -0.06
N GLY A 68 2.95 13.84 0.00
CA GLY A 68 2.45 14.38 1.26
C GLY A 68 2.16 13.30 2.30
N GLU A 69 2.20 13.68 3.56
CA GLU A 69 1.89 12.78 4.69
C GLU A 69 0.45 12.25 4.65
N ASP A 70 -0.36 12.72 3.69
CA ASP A 70 -1.80 12.51 3.58
C ASP A 70 -2.23 11.07 3.24
N ALA A 71 -1.33 10.22 2.75
CA ALA A 71 -1.61 8.79 2.59
C ALA A 71 -1.36 8.02 3.90
N VAL A 72 -2.00 8.44 4.97
CA VAL A 72 -1.98 7.69 6.23
C VAL A 72 -2.92 6.50 6.10
N LEU A 73 -2.35 5.31 5.91
CA LEU A 73 -3.12 4.09 6.12
C LEU A 73 -3.52 4.02 7.59
N GLY A 74 -4.81 4.02 7.86
CA GLY A 74 -5.37 3.65 9.15
C GLY A 74 -5.00 2.20 9.54
N ASN A 75 -5.76 1.62 10.44
CA ASN A 75 -5.57 0.22 10.82
C ASN A 75 -5.71 -0.68 9.59
N THR A 76 -4.66 -1.43 9.28
CA THR A 76 -4.64 -2.36 8.14
C THR A 76 -4.89 -3.77 8.64
N TYR A 77 -6.00 -4.36 8.23
CA TYR A 77 -6.37 -5.73 8.57
C TYR A 77 -6.10 -6.64 7.39
N PHE A 78 -5.34 -7.71 7.62
CA PHE A 78 -5.07 -8.72 6.61
C PHE A 78 -5.81 -10.01 6.96
N ARG A 79 -6.62 -10.52 6.04
CA ARG A 79 -7.07 -11.92 6.09
C ARG A 79 -5.93 -12.80 5.54
N ALA A 80 -4.85 -12.91 6.31
CA ALA A 80 -3.70 -13.68 5.91
C ALA A 80 -3.82 -15.14 6.41
N PRO A 81 -3.42 -16.14 5.61
CA PRO A 81 -3.14 -17.47 6.12
C PRO A 81 -2.09 -17.39 7.23
N PHE A 82 -2.13 -18.30 8.20
CA PHE A 82 -1.22 -18.34 9.34
C PHE A 82 0.28 -18.37 8.96
N SER A 83 0.58 -18.65 7.69
CA SER A 83 1.91 -18.75 7.08
C SER A 83 2.36 -17.56 6.25
N SER A 84 1.65 -16.42 6.30
CA SER A 84 2.03 -15.26 5.47
C SER A 84 3.41 -14.72 5.85
N ASN A 85 4.30 -14.64 4.87
CA ASN A 85 5.64 -14.09 5.06
C ASN A 85 5.54 -12.59 5.40
N LYS A 86 6.33 -12.12 6.37
CA LYS A 86 6.40 -10.70 6.75
C LYS A 86 6.70 -9.78 5.55
N LYS A 87 7.51 -10.24 4.59
CA LYS A 87 7.82 -9.51 3.36
C LYS A 87 6.56 -9.24 2.53
N ASP A 88 5.67 -10.24 2.41
CA ASP A 88 4.41 -10.11 1.67
C ASP A 88 3.48 -9.12 2.33
N LEU A 89 3.32 -9.18 3.65
CA LEU A 89 2.49 -8.25 4.40
C LEU A 89 2.97 -6.80 4.26
N HIS A 90 4.30 -6.59 4.34
CA HIS A 90 4.88 -5.26 4.15
C HIS A 90 4.64 -4.74 2.72
N SER A 91 4.86 -5.58 1.70
CA SER A 91 4.62 -5.22 0.30
C SER A 91 3.14 -4.85 0.06
N GLN A 92 2.19 -5.65 0.55
CA GLN A 92 0.76 -5.37 0.44
C GLN A 92 0.38 -4.05 1.12
N ARG A 93 0.96 -3.75 2.28
CA ARG A 93 0.73 -2.48 2.97
C ARG A 93 1.20 -1.28 2.14
N ILE A 94 2.37 -1.38 1.49
CA ILE A 94 2.86 -0.32 0.60
C ILE A 94 1.98 -0.18 -0.64
N LYS A 95 1.51 -1.29 -1.23
CA LYS A 95 0.56 -1.26 -2.35
C LYS A 95 -0.74 -0.54 -1.97
N ALA A 96 -1.32 -0.88 -0.82
CA ALA A 96 -2.52 -0.20 -0.30
C ALA A 96 -2.29 1.31 -0.08
N LYS A 97 -1.10 1.70 0.41
CA LYS A 97 -0.71 3.11 0.54
C LYS A 97 -0.71 3.83 -0.82
N TYR A 98 -0.22 3.18 -1.88
CA TYR A 98 -0.23 3.77 -3.21
C TYR A 98 -1.64 3.90 -3.79
N VAL A 99 -2.52 2.93 -3.55
CA VAL A 99 -3.93 3.05 -3.95
C VAL A 99 -4.59 4.24 -3.26
N SER A 100 -4.39 4.38 -1.95
CA SER A 100 -4.93 5.52 -1.20
C SER A 100 -4.37 6.86 -1.72
N PHE A 101 -3.09 6.91 -2.06
CA PHE A 101 -2.49 8.10 -2.66
C PHE A 101 -3.06 8.42 -4.05
N ILE A 102 -3.19 7.43 -4.92
CA ILE A 102 -3.80 7.60 -6.25
C ILE A 102 -5.24 8.10 -6.12
N GLN A 103 -6.01 7.51 -5.20
CA GLN A 103 -7.37 7.93 -4.93
C GLN A 103 -7.43 9.39 -4.44
N SER A 104 -6.53 9.81 -3.55
CA SER A 104 -6.49 11.20 -3.07
C SER A 104 -6.16 12.18 -4.21
N CYS A 105 -5.24 11.83 -5.11
CA CYS A 105 -4.96 12.64 -6.30
C CYS A 105 -6.16 12.71 -7.25
N LEU A 106 -6.86 11.61 -7.46
CA LEU A 106 -8.02 11.56 -8.34
C LEU A 106 -9.23 12.29 -7.76
N SER A 107 -9.36 12.38 -6.43
CA SER A 107 -10.48 13.08 -5.78
C SER A 107 -10.47 14.60 -6.01
N GLU A 108 -9.38 15.16 -6.53
CA GLU A 108 -9.34 16.54 -7.00
C GLU A 108 -10.10 16.74 -8.33
N TYR A 109 -10.32 15.67 -9.08
CA TYR A 109 -10.89 15.70 -10.45
C TYR A 109 -12.16 14.88 -10.59
N VAL A 110 -12.40 13.92 -9.69
CA VAL A 110 -13.52 12.97 -9.75
C VAL A 110 -14.19 12.88 -8.38
N ASP A 111 -15.51 13.01 -8.36
CA ASP A 111 -16.31 12.79 -7.17
C ASP A 111 -16.49 11.30 -6.91
N PHE A 112 -15.82 10.79 -5.87
CA PHE A 112 -16.02 9.42 -5.40
C PHE A 112 -17.25 9.33 -4.48
N PRO A 113 -17.98 8.21 -4.49
CA PRO A 113 -19.04 7.98 -3.52
C PRO A 113 -18.50 8.10 -2.09
N LEU A 114 -19.26 8.74 -1.22
CA LEU A 114 -18.91 8.83 0.20
C LEU A 114 -19.03 7.45 0.86
N LEU A 115 -18.15 7.20 1.84
CA LEU A 115 -18.16 5.96 2.61
C LEU A 115 -19.50 5.80 3.35
N ASN A 116 -20.27 4.78 2.96
CA ASN A 116 -21.60 4.47 3.47
C ASN A 116 -21.58 3.10 4.16
N ILE A 117 -20.97 3.04 5.36
CA ILE A 117 -20.90 1.83 6.18
C ILE A 117 -21.65 2.08 7.49
N PRO A 118 -22.56 1.17 7.90
CA PRO A 118 -23.23 1.29 9.20
C PRO A 118 -22.22 1.14 10.35
N ARG A 119 -22.51 1.83 11.47
CA ARG A 119 -21.74 1.66 12.70
C ARG A 119 -22.40 0.61 13.58
N PHE A 120 -21.60 -0.21 14.22
CA PHE A 120 -22.05 -1.27 15.10
C PHE A 120 -21.47 -1.06 16.50
N ASP A 121 -22.29 -1.14 17.52
CA ASP A 121 -21.86 -0.97 18.91
C ASP A 121 -21.21 -2.25 19.48
N ASP A 122 -21.55 -3.42 18.92
CA ASP A 122 -21.01 -4.71 19.32
C ASP A 122 -20.59 -5.52 18.09
N ALA A 123 -19.30 -5.81 18.01
CA ALA A 123 -18.69 -6.51 16.87
C ALA A 123 -18.54 -8.05 17.08
N ASN A 124 -19.11 -8.62 18.14
CA ASN A 124 -18.90 -10.02 18.47
C ASN A 124 -19.76 -10.99 17.66
N ASP A 125 -20.88 -10.52 17.08
CA ASP A 125 -21.78 -11.34 16.27
C ASP A 125 -21.67 -10.97 14.79
N ILE A 126 -20.84 -11.72 14.06
CA ILE A 126 -20.55 -11.47 12.63
C ILE A 126 -21.82 -11.65 11.76
N GLU A 127 -22.65 -12.66 12.07
CA GLU A 127 -23.88 -12.91 11.29
C GLU A 127 -24.90 -11.78 11.48
N ARG A 128 -25.05 -11.30 12.71
CA ARG A 128 -25.90 -10.14 12.99
C ARG A 128 -25.42 -8.90 12.26
N ILE A 129 -24.11 -8.62 12.30
CA ILE A 129 -23.50 -7.49 11.58
C ILE A 129 -23.74 -7.60 10.05
N ALA A 130 -23.55 -8.79 9.49
CA ALA A 130 -23.80 -9.02 8.07
C ALA A 130 -25.27 -8.76 7.69
N ASN A 131 -26.22 -9.24 8.49
CA ASN A 131 -27.65 -9.02 8.26
C ASN A 131 -28.00 -7.54 8.41
N GLN A 132 -27.54 -6.85 9.45
CA GLN A 132 -27.76 -5.41 9.64
C GLN A 132 -27.16 -4.59 8.50
N THR A 133 -26.00 -4.97 7.98
CA THR A 133 -25.39 -4.33 6.80
C THR A 133 -26.26 -4.54 5.54
N ARG A 134 -26.78 -5.74 5.34
CA ARG A 134 -27.70 -6.03 4.23
C ARG A 134 -28.98 -5.21 4.32
N ASP A 135 -29.56 -5.10 5.51
CA ASP A 135 -30.76 -4.29 5.76
C ASP A 135 -30.48 -2.80 5.52
N PHE A 136 -29.35 -2.31 5.99
CA PHE A 136 -28.93 -0.91 5.81
C PHE A 136 -28.73 -0.56 4.32
N TRP A 137 -28.18 -1.49 3.53
CA TRP A 137 -28.01 -1.31 2.07
C TRP A 137 -29.23 -1.72 1.25
N GLY A 138 -30.31 -2.16 1.87
CA GLY A 138 -31.55 -2.56 1.19
C GLY A 138 -31.43 -3.81 0.31
N LEU A 139 -30.54 -4.74 0.64
CA LEU A 139 -30.21 -5.89 -0.21
C LEU A 139 -31.17 -7.08 -0.07
N GLY A 140 -32.01 -7.10 0.97
CA GLY A 140 -32.84 -8.25 1.26
C GLY A 140 -32.04 -9.55 1.49
N ARG A 141 -32.64 -10.70 1.20
CA ARG A 141 -32.01 -12.03 1.36
C ARG A 141 -31.47 -12.64 0.06
N GLU A 142 -31.69 -11.98 -1.05
CA GLU A 142 -31.25 -12.47 -2.36
C GLU A 142 -29.73 -12.47 -2.49
N PRO A 143 -29.16 -13.36 -3.33
CA PRO A 143 -27.74 -13.31 -3.64
C PRO A 143 -27.32 -11.96 -4.21
N ILE A 144 -26.12 -11.50 -3.85
CA ILE A 144 -25.57 -10.26 -4.38
C ILE A 144 -24.94 -10.55 -5.76
N PRO A 145 -25.48 -9.99 -6.85
CA PRO A 145 -25.01 -10.30 -8.21
C PRO A 145 -23.57 -9.84 -8.46
N ASP A 146 -23.22 -8.67 -7.93
CA ASP A 146 -21.90 -8.05 -8.10
C ASP A 146 -21.47 -7.38 -6.80
N MET A 147 -20.58 -8.03 -6.09
CA MET A 147 -20.06 -7.55 -4.80
C MET A 147 -19.15 -6.35 -4.99
N VAL A 148 -18.33 -6.32 -6.05
CA VAL A 148 -17.40 -5.21 -6.29
C VAL A 148 -18.17 -3.92 -6.52
N SER A 149 -19.10 -3.92 -7.48
CA SER A 149 -19.95 -2.75 -7.73
C SER A 149 -20.76 -2.31 -6.51
N LEU A 150 -21.22 -3.26 -5.69
CA LEU A 150 -21.90 -2.93 -4.44
C LEU A 150 -21.00 -2.18 -3.48
N LEU A 151 -19.78 -2.65 -3.26
CA LEU A 151 -18.81 -2.03 -2.36
C LEU A 151 -18.41 -0.63 -2.86
N GLU A 152 -18.12 -0.51 -4.16
CA GLU A 152 -17.72 0.77 -4.77
C GLU A 152 -18.83 1.84 -4.70
N ARG A 153 -20.09 1.48 -4.92
CA ARG A 153 -21.25 2.38 -4.75
C ARG A 153 -21.41 2.87 -3.31
N ASN A 154 -20.91 2.11 -2.34
CA ASN A 154 -20.92 2.49 -0.94
C ASN A 154 -19.58 3.11 -0.48
N GLY A 155 -18.78 3.60 -1.41
CA GLY A 155 -17.55 4.35 -1.13
C GLY A 155 -16.37 3.50 -0.67
N ILE A 156 -16.41 2.19 -0.89
CA ILE A 156 -15.31 1.27 -0.58
C ILE A 156 -14.48 1.07 -1.84
N ILE A 157 -13.19 1.36 -1.76
CA ILE A 157 -12.28 1.15 -2.88
C ILE A 157 -11.87 -0.32 -2.92
N VAL A 158 -12.15 -0.98 -4.02
CA VAL A 158 -11.73 -2.36 -4.28
C VAL A 158 -10.55 -2.35 -5.23
N SER A 159 -9.47 -3.04 -4.87
CA SER A 159 -8.29 -3.18 -5.72
C SER A 159 -7.72 -4.58 -5.65
N GLU A 160 -7.29 -5.08 -6.79
CA GLU A 160 -6.62 -6.37 -6.92
C GLU A 160 -5.14 -6.16 -7.20
N PHE A 161 -4.30 -6.93 -6.52
CA PHE A 161 -2.87 -6.95 -6.75
C PHE A 161 -2.42 -8.37 -7.06
N SER A 162 -1.67 -8.55 -8.15
CA SER A 162 -0.99 -9.81 -8.38
C SER A 162 -0.02 -10.10 -7.24
N THR A 163 -0.07 -11.32 -6.72
CA THR A 163 0.89 -11.82 -5.73
C THR A 163 2.09 -12.51 -6.40
N GLU A 164 1.98 -12.82 -7.69
CA GLU A 164 3.06 -13.41 -8.44
C GLU A 164 4.15 -12.39 -8.71
N GLU A 165 5.38 -12.79 -8.47
CA GLU A 165 6.57 -12.04 -8.85
C GLU A 165 6.69 -12.12 -10.38
N GLY A 166 6.07 -11.19 -11.07
CA GLY A 166 6.31 -10.96 -12.47
C GLY A 166 7.45 -9.98 -12.64
N LEU A 167 8.65 -10.47 -12.83
CA LEU A 167 9.71 -10.10 -13.76
C LEU A 167 11.01 -10.69 -13.32
#